data_1c75630709d45407b46630e9b51a46bf
#
_entry.id   1c75630709d45407b46630e9b51a46bf
#
_cell.length_a   1.000
_cell.length_b   1.000
_cell.length_c   1.000
_cell.angle_alpha   90.00
_cell.angle_beta   90.00
_cell.angle_gamma   90.00
#
_symmetry.space_group_name_H-M   'P 1'
#
loop_
_entity.id
_entity.type
_entity.pdbx_description
1 polymer ?
#
loop_
_entity_poly.entity_id
_entity_poly.type
_entity_poly.pdbx_seq_one_letter_code
_entity_poly.pdbx_strand_id
1 'polypeptide(L)'
;LSLNGFPADEFPNVPLIDNHAEIKVETEQLIEVFKQTVFAVAKNESRPVLTGVHIELSNNKLICAATDSYRLAIRETLLSSDVKANCIVPSATISELLKLMNSNSEFVYIYLSESHIIFTIGTTTLYSRLIEGKYPNISNLIPNDFKTIINVDRKKILQGVDRSSLLASEWANNNVNLEIINESTIKISSNASQIGKISETQQIDAIQGEKQLNISFDGRFMVDALRAIKEETITLSFGGSMRPILIEAGEQSAAVHLISPVRAY
;
A
#
# COMPACT_ATOMS: atom_id res chain seq x y z
N LEU A 1 -12.80 38.29 27.77
CA LEU A 1 -11.71 37.61 27.09
C LEU A 1 -11.26 38.47 25.91
N SER A 2 -9.97 38.83 25.88
CA SER A 2 -9.37 39.55 24.75
C SER A 2 -8.43 38.60 24.03
N LEU A 3 -8.57 38.47 22.70
CA LEU A 3 -7.70 37.62 21.86
C LEU A 3 -7.04 38.54 20.84
N ASN A 4 -5.74 38.37 20.66
CA ASN A 4 -5.01 39.03 19.58
C ASN A 4 -5.21 38.22 18.30
N GLY A 5 -5.58 38.89 17.20
CA GLY A 5 -5.69 38.33 15.86
C GLY A 5 -4.63 38.89 14.94
N PHE A 6 -4.49 38.28 13.79
CA PHE A 6 -3.71 38.83 12.68
C PHE A 6 -4.64 39.55 11.68
N PRO A 7 -4.17 40.57 10.97
CA PRO A 7 -4.91 41.18 9.88
C PRO A 7 -5.27 40.14 8.80
N ALA A 8 -6.48 40.27 8.22
CA ALA A 8 -6.95 39.29 7.22
C ALA A 8 -6.13 39.29 5.93
N ASP A 9 -5.49 40.40 5.60
CA ASP A 9 -4.61 40.59 4.45
C ASP A 9 -3.25 39.91 4.61
N GLU A 10 -2.87 39.54 5.86
CA GLU A 10 -1.69 38.74 6.14
C GLU A 10 -1.95 37.21 5.97
N PHE A 11 -3.21 36.80 5.73
CA PHE A 11 -3.54 35.42 5.49
C PHE A 11 -2.91 34.95 4.14
N PRO A 12 -2.18 33.82 4.11
CA PRO A 12 -1.54 33.32 2.90
C PRO A 12 -2.51 33.20 1.74
N ASN A 13 -2.17 33.79 0.60
CA ASN A 13 -2.97 33.63 -0.60
C ASN A 13 -2.95 32.16 -1.07
N VAL A 14 -4.13 31.65 -1.35
CA VAL A 14 -4.29 30.34 -1.96
C VAL A 14 -3.80 30.41 -3.41
N PRO A 15 -2.88 29.54 -3.87
CA PRO A 15 -2.42 29.56 -5.25
C PRO A 15 -3.59 29.36 -6.21
N LEU A 16 -3.79 30.31 -7.13
CA LEU A 16 -4.68 30.10 -8.27
C LEU A 16 -3.95 29.23 -9.28
N ILE A 17 -4.53 28.10 -9.63
CA ILE A 17 -4.01 27.25 -10.71
C ILE A 17 -4.75 27.62 -11.99
N ASP A 18 -4.10 28.42 -12.84
CA ASP A 18 -4.58 28.73 -14.18
C ASP A 18 -4.21 27.58 -15.15
N ASN A 19 -5.09 27.26 -16.10
CA ASN A 19 -4.88 26.24 -17.16
C ASN A 19 -4.60 24.81 -16.64
N HIS A 20 -5.47 24.29 -15.79
CA HIS A 20 -5.38 22.92 -15.29
C HIS A 20 -6.41 22.02 -15.97
N ALA A 21 -6.05 20.75 -16.12
CA ALA A 21 -7.01 19.73 -16.50
C ALA A 21 -7.78 19.29 -15.24
N GLU A 22 -9.10 19.32 -15.33
CA GLU A 22 -9.98 18.77 -14.30
C GLU A 22 -10.10 17.27 -14.47
N ILE A 23 -9.87 16.52 -13.40
CA ILE A 23 -10.02 15.08 -13.36
C ILE A 23 -11.08 14.74 -12.34
N LYS A 24 -12.17 14.13 -12.79
CA LYS A 24 -13.29 13.72 -11.95
C LYS A 24 -13.13 12.25 -11.60
N VAL A 25 -13.13 11.92 -10.30
CA VAL A 25 -13.00 10.55 -9.79
C VAL A 25 -14.12 10.25 -8.80
N GLU A 26 -14.69 9.07 -8.85
CA GLU A 26 -15.64 8.61 -7.82
C GLU A 26 -14.95 8.52 -6.45
N THR A 27 -15.60 9.05 -5.42
CA THR A 27 -15.03 9.13 -4.08
C THR A 27 -14.66 7.75 -3.54
N GLU A 28 -15.51 6.75 -3.74
CA GLU A 28 -15.25 5.38 -3.27
C GLU A 28 -14.05 4.74 -3.96
N GLN A 29 -13.89 4.94 -5.27
CA GLN A 29 -12.72 4.46 -6.02
C GLN A 29 -11.44 5.10 -5.48
N LEU A 30 -11.44 6.40 -5.25
CA LEU A 30 -10.27 7.12 -4.76
C LEU A 30 -9.90 6.72 -3.33
N ILE A 31 -10.89 6.53 -2.46
CA ILE A 31 -10.69 5.99 -1.10
C ILE A 31 -10.03 4.61 -1.16
N GLU A 32 -10.50 3.74 -2.04
CA GLU A 32 -9.97 2.39 -2.17
C GLU A 32 -8.51 2.40 -2.64
N VAL A 33 -8.22 3.14 -3.70
CA VAL A 33 -6.87 3.27 -4.25
C VAL A 33 -5.88 3.78 -3.21
N PHE A 34 -6.24 4.83 -2.47
CA PHE A 34 -5.35 5.39 -1.46
C PHE A 34 -5.20 4.52 -0.21
N LYS A 35 -6.29 3.89 0.28
CA LYS A 35 -6.21 2.97 1.42
C LYS A 35 -5.34 1.75 1.13
N GLN A 36 -5.32 1.30 -0.13
CA GLN A 36 -4.52 0.14 -0.54
C GLN A 36 -3.06 0.47 -0.85
N THR A 37 -2.66 1.75 -0.80
CA THR A 37 -1.29 2.15 -1.16
C THR A 37 -0.58 2.94 -0.07
N VAL A 38 -1.22 3.92 0.56
CA VAL A 38 -0.57 4.91 1.43
C VAL A 38 0.19 4.30 2.61
N PHE A 39 -0.19 3.12 3.10
CA PHE A 39 0.49 2.47 4.22
C PHE A 39 1.93 2.01 3.89
N ALA A 40 2.25 1.89 2.60
CA ALA A 40 3.54 1.39 2.14
C ALA A 40 4.59 2.49 1.91
N VAL A 41 4.29 3.76 2.16
CA VAL A 41 5.26 4.86 2.04
C VAL A 41 6.38 4.75 3.07
N ALA A 42 7.53 5.32 2.74
CA ALA A 42 8.64 5.44 3.69
C ALA A 42 8.31 6.44 4.81
N LYS A 43 8.70 6.09 6.04
CA LYS A 43 8.52 6.96 7.22
C LYS A 43 9.69 7.91 7.44
N ASN A 44 10.85 7.62 6.85
CA ASN A 44 12.03 8.46 6.96
C ASN A 44 12.23 9.30 5.70
N GLU A 45 12.83 10.46 5.85
CA GLU A 45 13.05 11.43 4.78
C GLU A 45 14.37 11.22 4.01
N SER A 46 15.09 10.13 4.23
CA SER A 46 16.36 9.86 3.52
C SER A 46 16.17 9.78 1.99
N ARG A 47 14.97 9.41 1.56
CA ARG A 47 14.54 9.43 0.15
C ARG A 47 13.16 10.10 0.08
N PRO A 48 13.10 11.44 -0.03
CA PRO A 48 11.83 12.19 0.02
C PRO A 48 10.77 11.67 -0.94
N VAL A 49 11.13 11.26 -2.15
CA VAL A 49 10.19 10.71 -3.14
C VAL A 49 9.42 9.48 -2.66
N LEU A 50 9.96 8.70 -1.71
CA LEU A 50 9.30 7.53 -1.16
C LEU A 50 8.36 7.85 0.02
N THR A 51 8.36 9.08 0.54
CA THR A 51 7.43 9.49 1.61
C THR A 51 6.05 9.87 1.09
N GLY A 52 5.87 9.88 -0.22
CA GLY A 52 4.60 10.13 -0.90
C GLY A 52 4.08 8.94 -1.68
N VAL A 53 2.82 9.06 -2.09
CA VAL A 53 2.18 8.14 -3.03
C VAL A 53 2.42 8.63 -4.44
N HIS A 54 2.98 7.77 -5.28
CA HIS A 54 3.11 8.00 -6.71
C HIS A 54 1.76 7.84 -7.37
N ILE A 55 1.36 8.82 -8.16
CA ILE A 55 0.12 8.82 -8.93
C ILE A 55 0.47 8.93 -10.42
N GLU A 56 0.03 7.98 -11.19
CA GLU A 56 0.12 7.99 -12.65
C GLU A 56 -1.28 7.96 -13.26
N LEU A 57 -1.54 8.89 -14.16
CA LEU A 57 -2.73 8.96 -14.98
C LEU A 57 -2.33 8.70 -16.42
N SER A 58 -2.82 7.63 -16.99
CA SER A 58 -2.53 7.26 -18.39
C SER A 58 -3.52 6.22 -18.88
N ASN A 59 -3.84 6.27 -20.18
CA ASN A 59 -4.66 5.25 -20.85
C ASN A 59 -5.99 4.94 -20.14
N ASN A 60 -6.71 5.96 -19.70
CA ASN A 60 -7.97 5.83 -18.95
C ASN A 60 -7.82 5.04 -17.63
N LYS A 61 -6.64 5.10 -17.01
CA LYS A 61 -6.33 4.46 -15.74
C LYS A 61 -5.74 5.46 -14.76
N LEU A 62 -6.09 5.29 -13.50
CA LEU A 62 -5.43 5.86 -12.35
C LEU A 62 -4.62 4.74 -11.67
N ILE A 63 -3.31 4.89 -11.62
CA ILE A 63 -2.40 3.97 -10.93
C ILE A 63 -1.79 4.71 -9.76
N CYS A 64 -1.94 4.15 -8.57
CA CYS A 64 -1.26 4.64 -7.38
C CYS A 64 -0.28 3.59 -6.87
N ALA A 65 0.89 4.04 -6.45
CA ALA A 65 1.92 3.16 -5.90
C ALA A 65 2.64 3.81 -4.72
N ALA A 66 3.03 2.99 -3.77
CA ALA A 66 3.85 3.40 -2.64
C ALA A 66 4.86 2.31 -2.27
N THR A 67 6.07 2.71 -1.90
CA THR A 67 7.14 1.80 -1.44
C THR A 67 8.06 2.48 -0.44
N ASP A 68 8.57 1.69 0.50
CA ASP A 68 9.63 2.08 1.44
C ASP A 68 10.96 1.36 1.17
N SER A 69 11.09 0.70 0.01
CA SER A 69 12.18 -0.17 -0.44
C SER A 69 12.13 -1.61 0.11
N TYR A 70 11.32 -1.90 1.12
CA TYR A 70 11.14 -3.25 1.70
C TYR A 70 9.80 -3.86 1.31
N ARG A 71 8.84 -3.03 0.97
CA ARG A 71 7.51 -3.41 0.47
C ARG A 71 7.07 -2.47 -0.63
N LEU A 72 6.14 -2.92 -1.44
CA LEU A 72 5.50 -2.14 -2.49
C LEU A 72 4.00 -2.43 -2.46
N ALA A 73 3.21 -1.39 -2.61
CA ALA A 73 1.76 -1.49 -2.82
C ALA A 73 1.40 -0.74 -4.10
N ILE A 74 0.64 -1.40 -4.97
CA ILE A 74 0.13 -0.83 -6.22
C ILE A 74 -1.36 -1.07 -6.27
N ARG A 75 -2.12 -0.08 -6.68
CA ARG A 75 -3.54 -0.21 -7.02
C ARG A 75 -3.83 0.56 -8.29
N GLU A 76 -4.50 -0.09 -9.23
CA GLU A 76 -5.05 0.59 -10.41
C GLU A 76 -6.58 0.61 -10.37
N THR A 77 -7.16 1.60 -11.02
CA THR A 77 -8.59 1.68 -11.30
C THR A 77 -8.82 2.35 -12.65
N LEU A 78 -9.95 2.04 -13.27
CA LEU A 78 -10.35 2.70 -14.50
C LEU A 78 -10.79 4.13 -14.20
N LEU A 79 -10.45 5.03 -15.09
CA LEU A 79 -10.78 6.44 -14.98
C LEU A 79 -11.22 6.95 -16.36
N SER A 80 -12.37 7.58 -16.43
CA SER A 80 -12.84 8.22 -17.67
C SER A 80 -12.16 9.58 -17.87
N SER A 81 -10.86 9.57 -18.19
CA SER A 81 -10.08 10.79 -18.43
C SER A 81 -8.92 10.52 -19.36
N ASP A 82 -8.74 11.40 -20.34
CA ASP A 82 -7.60 11.38 -21.28
C ASP A 82 -6.37 12.12 -20.74
N VAL A 83 -6.45 12.65 -19.53
CA VAL A 83 -5.36 13.38 -18.88
C VAL A 83 -4.20 12.43 -18.63
N LYS A 84 -2.99 12.87 -19.02
CA LYS A 84 -1.74 12.18 -18.69
C LYS A 84 -0.99 12.98 -17.65
N ALA A 85 -0.71 12.36 -16.54
CA ALA A 85 0.03 12.99 -15.46
C ALA A 85 0.85 11.95 -14.68
N ASN A 86 1.92 12.42 -14.07
CA ASN A 86 2.79 11.63 -13.20
C ASN A 86 3.27 12.54 -12.08
N CYS A 87 2.91 12.24 -10.84
CA CYS A 87 3.26 13.07 -9.71
C CYS A 87 3.41 12.25 -8.42
N ILE A 88 4.01 12.87 -7.41
CA ILE A 88 4.18 12.26 -6.08
C ILE A 88 3.49 13.16 -5.06
N VAL A 89 2.46 12.63 -4.42
CA VAL A 89 1.65 13.35 -3.43
C VAL A 89 2.11 12.96 -2.02
N PRO A 90 2.41 13.92 -1.13
CA PRO A 90 2.80 13.62 0.25
C PRO A 90 1.79 12.70 0.95
N SER A 91 2.27 11.71 1.70
CA SER A 91 1.41 10.77 2.43
C SER A 91 0.52 11.47 3.48
N ALA A 92 0.99 12.58 4.06
CA ALA A 92 0.20 13.41 4.96
C ALA A 92 -1.03 13.99 4.25
N THR A 93 -0.87 14.49 3.01
CA THR A 93 -1.98 14.99 2.18
C THR A 93 -3.00 13.89 1.89
N ILE A 94 -2.53 12.69 1.50
CA ILE A 94 -3.43 11.55 1.25
C ILE A 94 -4.17 11.15 2.53
N SER A 95 -3.51 11.18 3.68
CA SER A 95 -4.13 10.85 4.97
C SER A 95 -5.22 11.85 5.37
N GLU A 96 -5.00 13.14 5.15
CA GLU A 96 -6.03 14.17 5.37
C GLU A 96 -7.17 14.05 4.36
N LEU A 97 -6.84 13.82 3.09
CA LEU A 97 -7.84 13.60 2.04
C LEU A 97 -8.77 12.44 2.37
N LEU A 98 -8.23 11.32 2.85
CA LEU A 98 -9.01 10.15 3.28
C LEU A 98 -10.00 10.48 4.42
N LYS A 99 -9.66 11.40 5.33
CA LYS A 99 -10.58 11.87 6.37
C LYS A 99 -11.70 12.72 5.80
N LEU A 100 -11.38 13.61 4.83
CA LEU A 100 -12.34 14.50 4.18
C LEU A 100 -13.32 13.72 3.28
N MET A 101 -12.87 12.67 2.61
CA MET A 101 -13.69 11.83 1.74
C MET A 101 -14.73 10.97 2.46
N ASN A 102 -14.79 10.97 3.79
CA ASN A 102 -15.89 10.36 4.54
C ASN A 102 -17.19 11.21 4.50
N SER A 103 -17.19 12.35 3.81
CA SER A 103 -18.36 13.19 3.55
C SER A 103 -19.20 12.56 2.41
N ASN A 104 -20.49 12.92 2.35
CA ASN A 104 -21.47 12.39 1.38
C ASN A 104 -21.26 12.90 -0.08
N SER A 105 -20.04 13.23 -0.48
CA SER A 105 -19.75 13.66 -1.85
C SER A 105 -19.50 12.45 -2.76
N GLU A 106 -20.21 12.38 -3.87
CA GLU A 106 -20.12 11.30 -4.85
C GLU A 106 -18.80 11.34 -5.62
N PHE A 107 -18.26 12.55 -5.87
CA PHE A 107 -17.06 12.78 -6.67
C PHE A 107 -16.06 13.65 -5.96
N VAL A 108 -14.78 13.40 -6.27
CA VAL A 108 -13.63 14.26 -5.98
C VAL A 108 -13.12 14.83 -7.30
N TYR A 109 -12.93 16.14 -7.35
CA TYR A 109 -12.31 16.83 -8.47
C TYR A 109 -10.84 17.07 -8.16
N ILE A 110 -9.97 16.65 -9.06
CA ILE A 110 -8.51 16.76 -8.91
C ILE A 110 -8.01 17.74 -9.96
N TYR A 111 -7.24 18.72 -9.53
CA TYR A 111 -6.58 19.69 -10.39
C TYR A 111 -5.08 19.61 -10.16
N LEU A 112 -4.32 19.52 -11.24
CA LEU A 112 -2.89 19.27 -11.19
C LEU A 112 -2.13 20.36 -11.92
N SER A 113 -1.09 20.89 -11.28
CA SER A 113 -0.08 21.75 -11.88
C SER A 113 1.32 21.11 -11.78
N GLU A 114 2.36 21.78 -12.25
CA GLU A 114 3.74 21.26 -12.17
C GLU A 114 4.22 21.05 -10.73
N SER A 115 3.75 21.85 -9.77
CA SER A 115 4.23 21.82 -8.37
C SER A 115 3.15 21.59 -7.33
N HIS A 116 1.87 21.58 -7.71
CA HIS A 116 0.76 21.47 -6.77
C HIS A 116 -0.33 20.54 -7.29
N ILE A 117 -1.03 19.93 -6.35
CA ILE A 117 -2.27 19.19 -6.57
C ILE A 117 -3.37 19.76 -5.68
N ILE A 118 -4.57 19.87 -6.22
CA ILE A 118 -5.74 20.33 -5.49
C ILE A 118 -6.81 19.24 -5.56
N PHE A 119 -7.44 18.98 -4.44
CA PHE A 119 -8.60 18.10 -4.33
C PHE A 119 -9.80 18.89 -3.87
N THR A 120 -10.89 18.89 -4.63
CA THR A 120 -12.15 19.53 -4.25
C THR A 120 -13.22 18.48 -3.99
N ILE A 121 -13.81 18.51 -2.79
CA ILE A 121 -14.83 17.58 -2.30
C ILE A 121 -15.99 18.39 -1.76
N GLY A 122 -17.10 18.47 -2.52
CA GLY A 122 -18.21 19.35 -2.16
C GLY A 122 -17.75 20.79 -2.03
N THR A 123 -17.83 21.36 -0.83
CA THR A 123 -17.42 22.73 -0.52
C THR A 123 -16.00 22.85 0.05
N THR A 124 -15.31 21.71 0.24
CA THR A 124 -13.98 21.66 0.85
C THR A 124 -12.92 21.51 -0.23
N THR A 125 -11.85 22.30 -0.14
CA THR A 125 -10.71 22.21 -1.06
C THR A 125 -9.43 22.00 -0.27
N LEU A 126 -8.68 20.97 -0.65
CA LEU A 126 -7.39 20.61 -0.07
C LEU A 126 -6.28 20.92 -1.08
N TYR A 127 -5.34 21.78 -0.69
CA TYR A 127 -4.17 22.13 -1.48
C TYR A 127 -2.93 21.42 -0.96
N SER A 128 -2.10 20.92 -1.87
CA SER A 128 -0.82 20.32 -1.51
C SER A 128 0.26 20.63 -2.52
N ARG A 129 1.49 20.78 -2.03
CA ARG A 129 2.67 20.73 -2.89
C ARG A 129 2.96 19.28 -3.25
N LEU A 130 3.48 19.08 -4.46
CA LEU A 130 4.01 17.79 -4.90
C LEU A 130 5.43 17.60 -4.37
N ILE A 131 5.83 16.34 -4.20
CA ILE A 131 7.22 15.99 -3.91
C ILE A 131 7.99 15.97 -5.23
N GLU A 132 9.02 16.79 -5.33
CA GLU A 132 9.88 16.84 -6.51
C GLU A 132 10.79 15.61 -6.58
N GLY A 133 11.03 15.13 -7.81
CA GLY A 133 11.94 14.03 -8.09
C GLY A 133 11.33 12.92 -8.92
N LYS A 134 12.15 11.93 -9.26
CA LYS A 134 11.73 10.78 -10.05
C LYS A 134 11.42 9.60 -9.13
N TYR A 135 10.17 9.11 -9.22
CA TYR A 135 9.78 7.88 -8.52
C TYR A 135 10.47 6.66 -9.14
N PRO A 136 10.82 5.62 -8.37
CA PRO A 136 11.37 4.37 -8.92
C PRO A 136 10.44 3.75 -9.96
N ASN A 137 11.01 3.08 -10.96
CA ASN A 137 10.22 2.32 -11.91
C ASN A 137 9.63 1.08 -11.24
N ILE A 138 8.34 1.15 -10.90
CA ILE A 138 7.60 0.11 -10.15
C ILE A 138 7.39 -1.16 -10.97
N SER A 139 7.23 -1.07 -12.30
CA SER A 139 7.00 -2.22 -13.15
C SER A 139 8.17 -3.21 -13.14
N ASN A 140 9.39 -2.72 -12.95
CA ASN A 140 10.60 -3.55 -12.87
C ASN A 140 10.76 -4.26 -11.52
N LEU A 141 9.96 -3.90 -10.50
CA LEU A 141 10.04 -4.49 -9.17
C LEU A 141 9.18 -5.74 -9.03
N ILE A 142 8.18 -5.92 -9.89
CA ILE A 142 7.26 -7.05 -9.85
C ILE A 142 7.96 -8.26 -10.49
N PRO A 143 8.20 -9.36 -9.73
CA PRO A 143 8.74 -10.59 -10.30
C PRO A 143 7.72 -11.23 -11.25
N ASN A 144 8.20 -11.98 -12.21
CA ASN A 144 7.39 -12.74 -13.17
C ASN A 144 7.72 -14.25 -13.17
N ASP A 145 8.65 -14.68 -12.34
CA ASP A 145 9.10 -16.08 -12.22
C ASP A 145 8.79 -16.61 -10.81
N PHE A 146 7.66 -17.26 -10.67
CA PHE A 146 7.23 -17.88 -9.42
C PHE A 146 7.39 -19.40 -9.47
N LYS A 147 7.93 -19.97 -8.39
CA LYS A 147 8.13 -21.40 -8.21
C LYS A 147 7.01 -22.06 -7.42
N THR A 148 6.40 -21.30 -6.53
CA THR A 148 5.33 -21.76 -5.66
C THR A 148 4.23 -20.72 -5.61
N ILE A 149 2.98 -21.14 -5.79
CA ILE A 149 1.80 -20.30 -5.72
C ILE A 149 0.79 -20.99 -4.80
N ILE A 150 0.27 -20.27 -3.81
CA ILE A 150 -0.77 -20.79 -2.91
C ILE A 150 -1.97 -19.86 -2.87
N ASN A 151 -3.16 -20.45 -2.83
CA ASN A 151 -4.42 -19.74 -2.57
C ASN A 151 -4.81 -19.97 -1.12
N VAL A 152 -5.17 -18.90 -0.43
CA VAL A 152 -5.43 -18.92 1.00
C VAL A 152 -6.56 -17.98 1.41
N ASP A 153 -7.26 -18.33 2.48
CA ASP A 153 -8.20 -17.44 3.15
C ASP A 153 -7.45 -16.28 3.79
N ARG A 154 -7.72 -15.07 3.30
CA ARG A 154 -7.08 -13.83 3.76
C ARG A 154 -7.23 -13.60 5.27
N LYS A 155 -8.43 -13.85 5.82
CA LYS A 155 -8.71 -13.61 7.26
C LYS A 155 -7.90 -14.55 8.14
N LYS A 156 -7.79 -15.82 7.73
CA LYS A 156 -7.00 -16.83 8.49
C LYS A 156 -5.52 -16.47 8.47
N ILE A 157 -4.96 -16.15 7.29
CA ILE A 157 -3.55 -15.72 7.18
C ILE A 157 -3.30 -14.45 7.99
N LEU A 158 -4.17 -13.44 7.87
CA LEU A 158 -4.06 -12.21 8.65
C LEU A 158 -3.99 -12.50 10.15
N GLN A 159 -4.91 -13.31 10.67
CA GLN A 159 -4.94 -13.66 12.09
C GLN A 159 -3.70 -14.43 12.55
N GLY A 160 -3.19 -15.37 11.74
CA GLY A 160 -1.99 -16.13 12.06
C GLY A 160 -0.73 -15.26 12.07
N VAL A 161 -0.57 -14.40 11.06
CA VAL A 161 0.55 -13.47 11.00
C VAL A 161 0.46 -12.42 12.13
N ASP A 162 -0.73 -11.89 12.42
CA ASP A 162 -0.95 -10.90 13.47
C ASP A 162 -0.55 -11.48 14.85
N ARG A 163 -1.01 -12.69 15.20
CA ARG A 163 -0.60 -13.40 16.42
C ARG A 163 0.91 -13.65 16.50
N SER A 164 1.51 -14.10 15.40
CA SER A 164 2.95 -14.34 15.33
C SER A 164 3.76 -13.06 15.46
N SER A 165 3.24 -11.96 14.91
CA SER A 165 3.87 -10.62 14.97
C SER A 165 3.90 -10.04 16.37
N LEU A 166 2.92 -10.36 17.24
CA LEU A 166 2.93 -9.92 18.65
C LEU A 166 4.17 -10.39 19.39
N LEU A 167 4.59 -11.64 19.17
CA LEU A 167 5.81 -12.17 19.78
C LEU A 167 7.08 -11.63 19.11
N ALA A 168 7.01 -11.39 17.80
CA ALA A 168 8.13 -10.92 17.00
C ALA A 168 8.49 -9.45 17.24
N SER A 169 7.53 -8.62 17.69
CA SER A 169 7.63 -7.15 17.68
C SER A 169 8.75 -6.58 18.57
N GLU A 170 9.03 -7.22 19.69
CA GLU A 170 9.99 -6.67 20.66
C GLU A 170 11.38 -7.30 20.58
N TRP A 171 11.50 -8.56 20.17
CA TRP A 171 12.71 -9.36 20.32
C TRP A 171 13.20 -10.09 19.09
N ALA A 172 12.39 -10.18 18.03
CA ALA A 172 12.70 -10.93 16.82
C ALA A 172 12.68 -10.07 15.54
N ASN A 173 12.89 -8.76 15.65
CA ASN A 173 12.89 -7.81 14.52
C ASN A 173 11.65 -7.94 13.62
N ASN A 174 10.48 -8.26 14.22
CA ASN A 174 9.21 -8.53 13.55
C ASN A 174 9.22 -9.73 12.59
N ASN A 175 10.19 -10.62 12.71
CA ASN A 175 10.33 -11.77 11.82
C ASN A 175 9.23 -12.81 12.06
N VAL A 176 8.42 -13.03 11.04
CA VAL A 176 7.46 -14.13 10.94
C VAL A 176 7.95 -15.08 9.84
N ASN A 177 7.89 -16.36 10.12
CA ASN A 177 8.27 -17.43 9.20
C ASN A 177 7.00 -18.12 8.68
N LEU A 178 6.97 -18.38 7.37
CA LEU A 178 5.98 -19.21 6.70
C LEU A 178 6.69 -20.40 6.08
N GLU A 179 6.22 -21.59 6.42
CA GLU A 179 6.74 -22.88 5.93
C GLU A 179 5.60 -23.68 5.31
N ILE A 180 5.80 -24.21 4.11
CA ILE A 180 4.88 -25.18 3.50
C ILE A 180 5.21 -26.55 4.08
N ILE A 181 4.25 -27.16 4.80
CA ILE A 181 4.40 -28.46 5.44
C ILE A 181 4.05 -29.59 4.48
N ASN A 182 2.98 -29.40 3.72
CA ASN A 182 2.47 -30.33 2.72
C ASN A 182 1.55 -29.61 1.72
N GLU A 183 0.88 -30.38 0.86
CA GLU A 183 0.01 -29.84 -0.21
C GLU A 183 -1.22 -29.07 0.28
N SER A 184 -1.58 -29.19 1.55
CA SER A 184 -2.79 -28.57 2.11
C SER A 184 -2.53 -27.72 3.35
N THR A 185 -1.29 -27.66 3.83
CA THR A 185 -1.00 -27.09 5.15
C THR A 185 0.25 -26.21 5.11
N ILE A 186 0.12 -25.01 5.62
CA ILE A 186 1.25 -24.13 5.94
C ILE A 186 1.40 -23.99 7.45
N LYS A 187 2.60 -23.65 7.86
CA LYS A 187 2.93 -23.30 9.24
C LYS A 187 3.39 -21.85 9.30
N ILE A 188 2.80 -21.09 10.21
CA ILE A 188 3.19 -19.72 10.53
C ILE A 188 3.82 -19.74 11.92
N SER A 189 5.00 -19.15 12.05
CA SER A 189 5.71 -19.19 13.32
C SER A 189 6.58 -17.93 13.53
N SER A 190 6.84 -17.63 14.79
CA SER A 190 7.85 -16.67 15.20
C SER A 190 8.59 -17.20 16.41
N ASN A 191 9.86 -16.83 16.55
CA ASN A 191 10.71 -17.27 17.65
C ASN A 191 11.44 -16.06 18.24
N ALA A 192 11.16 -15.76 19.50
CA ALA A 192 11.85 -14.76 20.28
C ALA A 192 12.66 -15.48 21.36
N SER A 193 13.97 -15.53 21.22
CA SER A 193 14.89 -16.36 22.04
C SER A 193 14.73 -16.19 23.54
N GLN A 194 14.28 -15.01 24.03
CA GLN A 194 14.13 -14.71 25.45
C GLN A 194 12.71 -14.89 25.97
N ILE A 195 11.69 -14.91 25.11
CA ILE A 195 10.28 -14.95 25.50
C ILE A 195 9.66 -16.30 25.19
N GLY A 196 9.96 -16.86 24.01
CA GLY A 196 9.39 -18.13 23.59
C GLY A 196 9.12 -18.22 22.09
N LYS A 197 8.35 -19.21 21.72
CA LYS A 197 8.00 -19.53 20.33
C LYS A 197 6.49 -19.62 20.18
N ILE A 198 5.96 -19.03 19.12
CA ILE A 198 4.61 -19.28 18.64
C ILE A 198 4.68 -20.07 17.32
N SER A 199 3.78 -21.01 17.16
CA SER A 199 3.67 -21.78 15.92
C SER A 199 2.25 -22.28 15.76
N GLU A 200 1.66 -22.04 14.61
CA GLU A 200 0.34 -22.56 14.24
C GLU A 200 0.36 -23.09 12.81
N THR A 201 -0.57 -23.98 12.52
CA THR A 201 -0.78 -24.53 11.18
C THR A 201 -2.13 -24.07 10.65
N GLN A 202 -2.17 -23.80 9.35
CA GLN A 202 -3.39 -23.39 8.65
C GLN A 202 -3.54 -24.18 7.36
N GLN A 203 -4.79 -24.46 6.98
CA GLN A 203 -5.11 -25.08 5.70
C GLN A 203 -4.99 -24.03 4.60
N ILE A 204 -4.50 -24.47 3.44
CA ILE A 204 -4.47 -23.72 2.19
C ILE A 204 -5.49 -24.32 1.23
N ASP A 205 -6.06 -23.47 0.37
CA ASP A 205 -7.11 -23.90 -0.57
C ASP A 205 -6.52 -24.61 -1.79
N ALA A 206 -5.35 -24.16 -2.26
CA ALA A 206 -4.63 -24.75 -3.40
C ALA A 206 -3.12 -24.44 -3.32
N ILE A 207 -2.32 -25.30 -3.94
CA ILE A 207 -0.89 -25.09 -4.17
C ILE A 207 -0.51 -25.52 -5.58
N GLN A 208 0.34 -24.72 -6.22
CA GLN A 208 0.94 -25.01 -7.51
C GLN A 208 2.46 -24.85 -7.43
N GLY A 209 3.20 -25.67 -8.17
CA GLY A 209 4.67 -25.63 -8.25
C GLY A 209 5.38 -26.39 -7.13
N GLU A 210 6.50 -25.82 -6.65
CA GLU A 210 7.33 -26.45 -5.62
C GLU A 210 6.59 -26.50 -4.27
N LYS A 211 6.62 -27.66 -3.60
CA LYS A 211 5.90 -27.89 -2.33
C LYS A 211 6.79 -27.70 -1.10
N GLN A 212 8.02 -27.27 -1.31
CA GLN A 212 8.97 -26.99 -0.23
C GLN A 212 9.34 -25.50 -0.27
N LEU A 213 8.88 -24.78 0.72
CA LEU A 213 9.20 -23.37 0.89
C LEU A 213 9.31 -23.06 2.38
N ASN A 214 10.34 -22.32 2.72
CA ASN A 214 10.50 -21.72 4.03
C ASN A 214 11.00 -20.29 3.83
N ILE A 215 10.19 -19.31 4.22
CA ILE A 215 10.46 -17.89 3.99
C ILE A 215 10.16 -17.08 5.24
N SER A 216 11.01 -16.10 5.52
CA SER A 216 10.81 -15.16 6.62
C SER A 216 10.59 -13.75 6.08
N PHE A 217 9.71 -13.00 6.73
CA PHE A 217 9.35 -11.63 6.36
C PHE A 217 8.98 -10.79 7.58
N ASP A 218 8.96 -9.48 7.44
CA ASP A 218 8.42 -8.59 8.48
C ASP A 218 6.89 -8.76 8.56
N GLY A 219 6.41 -9.29 9.67
CA GLY A 219 4.99 -9.59 9.88
C GLY A 219 4.10 -8.35 9.80
N ARG A 220 4.61 -7.17 10.20
CA ARG A 220 3.84 -5.91 10.11
C ARG A 220 3.52 -5.56 8.67
N PHE A 221 4.46 -5.77 7.74
CA PHE A 221 4.23 -5.49 6.33
C PHE A 221 3.16 -6.40 5.73
N MET A 222 3.17 -7.68 6.13
CA MET A 222 2.14 -8.63 5.72
C MET A 222 0.77 -8.25 6.30
N VAL A 223 0.70 -7.89 7.58
CA VAL A 223 -0.53 -7.45 8.24
C VAL A 223 -1.12 -6.22 7.57
N ASP A 224 -0.28 -5.21 7.26
CA ASP A 224 -0.73 -3.98 6.58
C ASP A 224 -1.32 -4.30 5.19
N ALA A 225 -0.62 -5.11 4.38
CA ALA A 225 -1.11 -5.52 3.07
C ALA A 225 -2.42 -6.30 3.15
N LEU A 226 -2.50 -7.30 4.05
CA LEU A 226 -3.70 -8.12 4.21
C LEU A 226 -4.91 -7.35 4.75
N ARG A 227 -4.69 -6.30 5.57
CA ARG A 227 -5.76 -5.41 6.04
C ARG A 227 -6.28 -4.50 4.94
N ALA A 228 -5.43 -4.12 3.99
CA ALA A 228 -5.82 -3.27 2.86
C ALA A 228 -6.67 -4.02 1.82
N ILE A 229 -6.49 -5.32 1.67
CA ILE A 229 -7.25 -6.18 0.75
C ILE A 229 -8.65 -6.46 1.32
N LYS A 230 -9.67 -6.42 0.46
CA LYS A 230 -11.07 -6.68 0.84
C LYS A 230 -11.51 -8.11 0.54
N GLU A 231 -10.95 -8.71 -0.48
CA GLU A 231 -11.27 -10.03 -0.99
C GLU A 231 -11.05 -11.11 0.08
N GLU A 232 -11.87 -12.17 0.05
CA GLU A 232 -11.77 -13.25 1.04
C GLU A 232 -10.63 -14.21 0.72
N THR A 233 -10.40 -14.50 -0.55
CA THR A 233 -9.30 -15.37 -1.02
C THR A 233 -8.22 -14.52 -1.67
N ILE A 234 -6.98 -14.83 -1.37
CA ILE A 234 -5.79 -14.19 -1.93
C ILE A 234 -4.83 -15.24 -2.48
N THR A 235 -4.02 -14.82 -3.43
CA THR A 235 -2.92 -15.59 -3.98
C THR A 235 -1.60 -15.08 -3.41
N LEU A 236 -0.78 -15.97 -2.87
CA LEU A 236 0.60 -15.70 -2.47
C LEU A 236 1.53 -16.42 -3.44
N SER A 237 2.38 -15.67 -4.13
CA SER A 237 3.31 -16.19 -5.13
C SER A 237 4.76 -15.96 -4.67
N PHE A 238 5.57 -17.02 -4.75
CA PHE A 238 6.93 -17.08 -4.23
C PHE A 238 7.92 -17.51 -5.32
N GLY A 239 8.95 -16.71 -5.53
CA GLY A 239 10.09 -17.07 -6.39
C GLY A 239 11.22 -17.85 -5.66
N GLY A 240 11.03 -18.11 -4.36
CA GLY A 240 11.97 -18.79 -3.47
C GLY A 240 12.16 -18.02 -2.15
N SER A 241 12.93 -18.61 -1.22
CA SER A 241 13.07 -18.11 0.17
C SER A 241 13.71 -16.72 0.31
N MET A 242 14.41 -16.24 -0.72
CA MET A 242 15.12 -14.95 -0.72
C MET A 242 14.62 -14.00 -1.81
N ARG A 243 13.44 -14.25 -2.37
CA ARG A 243 12.78 -13.36 -3.33
C ARG A 243 11.51 -12.77 -2.74
N PRO A 244 11.08 -11.57 -3.21
CA PRO A 244 9.86 -10.95 -2.70
C PRO A 244 8.63 -11.85 -2.83
N ILE A 245 7.75 -11.77 -1.84
CA ILE A 245 6.43 -12.39 -1.85
C ILE A 245 5.51 -11.47 -2.63
N LEU A 246 4.87 -11.98 -3.67
CA LEU A 246 3.79 -11.28 -4.35
C LEU A 246 2.45 -11.69 -3.74
N ILE A 247 1.60 -10.70 -3.44
CA ILE A 247 0.27 -10.86 -2.89
C ILE A 247 -0.72 -10.24 -3.86
N GLU A 248 -1.67 -11.03 -4.34
CA GLU A 248 -2.73 -10.60 -5.25
C GLU A 248 -4.09 -11.01 -4.72
N ALA A 249 -5.09 -10.15 -4.92
CA ALA A 249 -6.45 -10.39 -4.48
C ALA A 249 -7.31 -10.88 -5.65
N GLY A 250 -7.47 -12.20 -5.81
CA GLY A 250 -8.25 -12.82 -6.89
C GLY A 250 -7.56 -12.81 -8.25
N GLU A 251 -8.18 -13.43 -9.26
CA GLU A 251 -7.61 -13.64 -10.59
C GLU A 251 -7.51 -12.36 -11.46
N GLN A 252 -8.23 -11.30 -11.10
CA GLN A 252 -8.25 -10.02 -11.83
C GLN A 252 -7.93 -8.85 -10.89
N SER A 253 -7.06 -9.08 -9.93
CA SER A 253 -6.77 -8.06 -8.93
C SER A 253 -6.09 -6.85 -9.55
N ALA A 254 -6.74 -5.70 -9.40
CA ALA A 254 -6.12 -4.41 -9.67
C ALA A 254 -5.20 -3.95 -8.52
N ALA A 255 -5.02 -4.79 -7.49
CA ALA A 255 -4.16 -4.55 -6.34
C ALA A 255 -3.02 -5.57 -6.28
N VAL A 256 -1.81 -5.07 -6.16
CA VAL A 256 -0.58 -5.86 -6.06
C VAL A 256 0.22 -5.37 -4.88
N HIS A 257 0.62 -6.31 -4.02
CA HIS A 257 1.54 -6.00 -2.93
C HIS A 257 2.78 -6.90 -3.00
N LEU A 258 3.93 -6.32 -2.73
CA LEU A 258 5.21 -7.04 -2.62
C LEU A 258 5.79 -6.85 -1.24
N ILE A 259 6.35 -7.92 -0.68
CA ILE A 259 7.07 -7.89 0.60
C ILE A 259 8.42 -8.56 0.40
N SER A 260 9.48 -7.83 0.69
CA SER A 260 10.84 -8.38 0.67
C SER A 260 11.04 -9.38 1.82
N PRO A 261 11.71 -10.51 1.57
CA PRO A 261 12.06 -11.44 2.63
C PRO A 261 13.12 -10.85 3.55
N VAL A 262 13.18 -11.37 4.76
CA VAL A 262 14.25 -11.09 5.72
C VAL A 262 15.08 -12.36 5.94
N ARG A 263 16.37 -12.21 6.27
CA ARG A 263 17.17 -13.38 6.63
C ARG A 263 16.74 -13.88 8.01
N ALA A 264 16.35 -15.14 8.10
CA ALA A 264 16.22 -15.83 9.39
C ALA A 264 17.63 -16.07 9.94
N TYR A 265 17.88 -15.62 11.15
CA TYR A 265 19.09 -15.94 11.92
C TYR A 265 18.79 -17.08 12.89
#